data_2b8972872e5844f51b02bceaccafb729
#
_entry.id   2b8972872e5844f51b02bceaccafb729
#
_cell.length_a   1.000
_cell.length_b   1.000
_cell.length_c   1.000
_cell.angle_alpha   90.00
_cell.angle_beta   90.00
_cell.angle_gamma   90.00
#
_symmetry.space_group_name_H-M   'P 1'
#
loop_
_entity.id
_entity.type
_entity.pdbx_description
1 polymer ?
#
loop_
_entity_poly.entity_id
_entity_poly.type
_entity_poly.pdbx_seq_one_letter_code
_entity_poly.pdbx_strand_id
1 'polypeptide(L)'
;TWQLILGQGSNRYSDLDMNNSGLFIAVLGSGQTKGPIFRSEDGNRWTDITPSNFPTDYGRIVVDISESNDSVAYVLITNDNGHNFLKYKYSAPDSNGVIGSWEDRSNNLPDDFNSQGGYDLHVRVSPSDENFIYFGGTNLYYSTDGMKTSELTFQLGGYGHKDHHPDQHDVLLYKDEPNKVFSASDGGLH
;
A
#
# COMPACT_ATOMS: atom_id res chain seq x y z
N THR A 1 0.91 -9.71 -27.88
CA THR A 1 1.72 -8.50 -28.06
C THR A 1 1.57 -7.65 -26.79
N TRP A 2 2.68 -7.18 -26.19
CA TRP A 2 2.65 -6.28 -25.03
C TRP A 2 2.46 -4.84 -25.51
N GLN A 3 1.67 -4.07 -24.78
CA GLN A 3 1.43 -2.66 -25.00
C GLN A 3 1.67 -1.91 -23.68
N LEU A 4 2.42 -0.81 -23.70
CA LEU A 4 2.56 0.09 -22.56
C LEU A 4 1.25 0.89 -22.41
N ILE A 5 0.60 0.77 -21.25
CA ILE A 5 -0.68 1.45 -20.95
C ILE A 5 -0.44 2.67 -20.07
N LEU A 6 0.43 2.55 -19.06
CA LEU A 6 0.79 3.63 -18.13
C LEU A 6 2.31 3.76 -18.00
N GLY A 7 2.78 4.95 -17.67
CA GLY A 7 4.20 5.24 -17.43
C GLY A 7 4.94 5.69 -18.67
N GLN A 8 6.24 5.99 -18.51
CA GLN A 8 7.13 6.51 -19.57
C GLN A 8 8.33 5.59 -19.82
N GLY A 9 8.22 4.30 -19.50
CA GLY A 9 9.23 3.27 -19.84
C GLY A 9 10.45 3.21 -18.92
N SER A 10 10.60 4.08 -17.94
CA SER A 10 11.73 4.10 -16.99
C SER A 10 11.35 4.15 -15.51
N ASN A 11 10.07 3.84 -15.19
CA ASN A 11 9.62 3.82 -13.81
C ASN A 11 10.25 2.64 -13.06
N ARG A 12 10.67 2.91 -11.84
CA ARG A 12 11.14 1.88 -10.92
C ARG A 12 10.02 1.59 -9.90
N TYR A 13 9.91 0.32 -9.48
CA TYR A 13 9.05 -0.07 -8.36
C TYR A 13 7.56 0.23 -8.56
N SER A 14 7.02 -0.12 -9.72
CA SER A 14 5.57 -0.07 -9.95
C SER A 14 4.87 -1.22 -9.25
N ASP A 15 3.64 -0.97 -8.78
CA ASP A 15 2.76 -1.97 -8.20
C ASP A 15 1.34 -1.81 -8.76
N LEU A 16 0.55 -2.87 -8.68
CA LEU A 16 -0.79 -2.91 -9.23
C LEU A 16 -1.63 -3.86 -8.39
N ASP A 17 -2.78 -3.40 -7.98
CA ASP A 17 -3.79 -4.25 -7.36
C ASP A 17 -5.15 -4.14 -8.06
N MET A 18 -5.96 -5.21 -7.94
CA MET A 18 -7.31 -5.30 -8.48
C MET A 18 -8.20 -6.01 -7.48
N ASN A 19 -9.29 -5.36 -7.09
CA ASN A 19 -10.29 -5.98 -6.23
C ASN A 19 -11.24 -6.92 -7.00
N ASN A 20 -12.13 -7.59 -6.27
CA ASN A 20 -13.09 -8.55 -6.82
C ASN A 20 -14.14 -7.93 -7.75
N SER A 21 -14.37 -6.62 -7.70
CA SER A 21 -15.30 -5.91 -8.60
C SER A 21 -14.64 -5.50 -9.94
N GLY A 22 -13.34 -5.75 -10.09
CA GLY A 22 -12.58 -5.36 -11.29
C GLY A 22 -12.08 -3.92 -11.28
N LEU A 23 -12.09 -3.27 -10.11
CA LEU A 23 -11.45 -1.99 -9.92
C LEU A 23 -9.93 -2.18 -9.79
N PHE A 24 -9.17 -1.38 -10.52
CA PHE A 24 -7.71 -1.34 -10.46
C PHE A 24 -7.19 -0.06 -9.79
N ILE A 25 -6.12 -0.19 -9.02
CA ILE A 25 -5.25 0.93 -8.66
C ILE A 25 -3.82 0.55 -9.04
N ALA A 26 -3.19 1.40 -9.86
CA ALA A 26 -1.80 1.27 -10.25
C ALA A 26 -0.98 2.39 -9.61
N VAL A 27 0.18 2.04 -9.09
CA VAL A 27 1.15 2.99 -8.55
C VAL A 27 2.47 2.89 -9.30
N LEU A 28 3.04 4.03 -9.64
CA LEU A 28 4.27 4.12 -10.43
C LEU A 28 5.34 4.79 -9.57
N GLY A 29 6.35 4.05 -9.17
CA GLY A 29 7.46 4.55 -8.36
C GLY A 29 8.27 5.66 -9.05
N SER A 30 9.45 5.95 -8.53
CA SER A 30 10.30 7.07 -8.98
C SER A 30 10.48 7.13 -10.51
N GLY A 31 10.58 8.33 -11.05
CA GLY A 31 10.78 8.58 -12.48
C GLY A 31 9.55 9.16 -13.21
N GLN A 32 8.45 9.42 -12.50
CA GLN A 32 7.28 10.08 -13.07
C GLN A 32 7.42 11.60 -13.08
N THR A 33 6.89 12.24 -14.12
CA THR A 33 6.76 13.70 -14.23
C THR A 33 5.40 14.20 -13.76
N LYS A 34 4.46 13.30 -13.52
CA LYS A 34 3.10 13.56 -13.00
C LYS A 34 2.83 12.61 -11.86
N GLY A 35 1.75 12.84 -11.13
CA GLY A 35 1.36 12.02 -10.01
C GLY A 35 1.41 10.52 -10.28
N PRO A 36 1.83 9.71 -9.29
CA PRO A 36 2.12 8.30 -9.49
C PRO A 36 0.95 7.36 -9.26
N ILE A 37 -0.25 7.83 -8.88
CA ILE A 37 -1.35 6.96 -8.48
C ILE A 37 -2.51 7.08 -9.46
N PHE A 38 -2.90 5.95 -10.04
CA PHE A 38 -3.93 5.88 -11.06
C PHE A 38 -4.99 4.86 -10.70
N ARG A 39 -6.26 5.17 -11.05
CA ARG A 39 -7.42 4.31 -10.87
C ARG A 39 -8.04 3.97 -12.23
N SER A 40 -8.51 2.75 -12.39
CA SER A 40 -9.25 2.29 -13.57
C SER A 40 -10.38 1.34 -13.19
N GLU A 41 -11.48 1.37 -13.94
CA GLU A 41 -12.61 0.44 -13.82
C GLU A 41 -12.62 -0.63 -14.93
N ASP A 42 -11.75 -0.49 -15.92
CA ASP A 42 -11.76 -1.36 -17.11
C ASP A 42 -10.34 -1.79 -17.56
N GLY A 43 -9.30 -1.36 -16.85
CA GLY A 43 -7.90 -1.61 -17.18
C GLY A 43 -7.39 -0.86 -18.42
N ASN A 44 -8.24 -0.07 -19.09
CA ASN A 44 -7.89 0.64 -20.31
C ASN A 44 -7.85 2.16 -20.13
N ARG A 45 -8.80 2.70 -19.36
CA ARG A 45 -8.89 4.11 -19.06
C ARG A 45 -8.43 4.35 -17.61
N TRP A 46 -7.40 5.17 -17.47
CA TRP A 46 -6.78 5.45 -16.19
C TRP A 46 -6.95 6.91 -15.81
N THR A 47 -7.43 7.14 -14.59
CA THR A 47 -7.60 8.48 -14.02
C THR A 47 -6.52 8.69 -12.97
N ASP A 48 -5.80 9.80 -13.06
CA ASP A 48 -4.87 10.23 -12.04
C ASP A 48 -5.65 10.64 -10.78
N ILE A 49 -5.40 9.96 -9.67
CA ILE A 49 -6.02 10.20 -8.36
C ILE A 49 -4.98 10.63 -7.32
N THR A 50 -3.79 10.98 -7.75
CA THR A 50 -2.70 11.40 -6.87
C THR A 50 -3.10 12.62 -6.04
N PRO A 51 -2.92 12.61 -4.69
CA PRO A 51 -3.24 13.78 -3.89
C PRO A 51 -2.35 14.97 -4.24
N SER A 52 -2.89 16.17 -4.17
CA SER A 52 -2.17 17.40 -4.53
C SER A 52 -0.94 17.69 -3.65
N ASN A 53 -0.92 17.15 -2.43
CA ASN A 53 0.19 17.23 -1.48
C ASN A 53 1.09 15.98 -1.49
N PHE A 54 1.05 15.18 -2.57
CA PHE A 54 1.93 14.01 -2.70
C PHE A 54 3.41 14.42 -2.62
N PRO A 55 4.27 13.66 -1.93
CA PRO A 55 5.70 13.96 -1.85
C PRO A 55 6.33 14.03 -3.25
N THR A 56 7.26 14.97 -3.44
CA THR A 56 7.97 15.14 -4.71
C THR A 56 9.19 14.23 -4.83
N ASP A 57 9.70 13.77 -3.69
CA ASP A 57 10.82 12.85 -3.54
C ASP A 57 10.28 11.50 -3.05
N TYR A 58 9.96 10.62 -3.95
CA TYR A 58 9.46 9.29 -3.60
C TYR A 58 10.19 8.19 -4.40
N GLY A 59 10.31 7.05 -3.75
CA GLY A 59 10.92 5.86 -4.31
C GLY A 59 9.89 4.78 -4.67
N ARG A 60 9.91 3.68 -3.91
CA ARG A 60 8.95 2.58 -4.06
C ARG A 60 7.60 2.97 -3.48
N ILE A 61 6.56 2.58 -4.19
CA ILE A 61 5.17 2.69 -3.77
C ILE A 61 4.53 1.30 -3.88
N VAL A 62 3.76 0.91 -2.87
CA VAL A 62 2.95 -0.31 -2.88
C VAL A 62 1.51 0.04 -2.54
N VAL A 63 0.56 -0.74 -3.06
CA VAL A 63 -0.88 -0.51 -2.91
C VAL A 63 -1.61 -1.80 -2.64
N ASP A 64 -2.69 -1.72 -1.87
CA ASP A 64 -3.66 -2.80 -1.70
C ASP A 64 -5.07 -2.23 -1.57
N ILE A 65 -6.04 -2.81 -2.28
CA ILE A 65 -7.45 -2.41 -2.29
C ILE A 65 -8.21 -3.33 -1.34
N SER A 66 -9.05 -2.77 -0.50
CA SER A 66 -9.88 -3.57 0.40
C SER A 66 -10.88 -4.44 -0.38
N GLU A 67 -10.87 -5.75 -0.11
CA GLU A 67 -11.90 -6.66 -0.62
C GLU A 67 -13.26 -6.49 0.07
N SER A 68 -13.25 -6.04 1.34
CA SER A 68 -14.47 -5.81 2.12
C SER A 68 -15.16 -4.49 1.79
N ASN A 69 -14.44 -3.54 1.17
CA ASN A 69 -14.96 -2.25 0.75
C ASN A 69 -14.22 -1.72 -0.47
N ASP A 70 -14.79 -1.90 -1.65
CA ASP A 70 -14.23 -1.50 -2.96
C ASP A 70 -13.87 0.00 -3.07
N SER A 71 -14.35 0.80 -2.13
CA SER A 71 -14.06 2.25 -2.09
C SER A 71 -12.77 2.59 -1.34
N VAL A 72 -12.12 1.62 -0.68
CA VAL A 72 -10.97 1.88 0.18
C VAL A 72 -9.72 1.20 -0.34
N ALA A 73 -8.61 1.94 -0.35
CA ALA A 73 -7.28 1.42 -0.61
C ALA A 73 -6.24 2.06 0.32
N TYR A 74 -5.13 1.38 0.50
CA TYR A 74 -3.98 1.88 1.23
C TYR A 74 -2.75 1.93 0.34
N VAL A 75 -1.94 2.96 0.54
CA VAL A 75 -0.70 3.18 -0.19
C VAL A 75 0.42 3.44 0.80
N LEU A 76 1.51 2.70 0.69
CA LEU A 76 2.71 2.88 1.48
C LEU A 76 3.87 3.28 0.55
N ILE A 77 4.59 4.33 0.93
CA ILE A 77 5.53 5.04 0.06
C ILE A 77 6.86 5.18 0.79
N THR A 78 7.96 4.92 0.11
CA THR A 78 9.28 5.38 0.57
C THR A 78 9.60 6.76 0.02
N ASN A 79 10.26 7.60 0.80
CA ASN A 79 10.81 8.87 0.36
C ASN A 79 12.17 9.13 1.02
N ASP A 80 12.89 10.19 0.62
CA ASP A 80 14.23 10.49 1.12
C ASP A 80 14.26 10.81 2.63
N ASN A 81 13.11 11.16 3.22
CA ASN A 81 12.98 11.52 4.63
C ASN A 81 12.30 10.42 5.48
N GLY A 82 11.96 9.27 4.89
CA GLY A 82 11.29 8.18 5.59
C GLY A 82 10.17 7.53 4.75
N HIS A 83 8.95 7.52 5.30
CA HIS A 83 7.80 6.85 4.67
C HIS A 83 6.53 7.69 4.80
N ASN A 84 5.62 7.52 3.82
CA ASN A 84 4.26 8.01 3.91
C ASN A 84 3.27 6.85 3.87
N PHE A 85 2.20 6.95 4.64
CA PHE A 85 1.09 6.01 4.66
C PHE A 85 -0.22 6.75 4.42
N LEU A 86 -0.90 6.40 3.32
CA LEU A 86 -2.10 7.09 2.87
C LEU A 86 -3.27 6.12 2.76
N LYS A 87 -4.44 6.52 3.26
CA LYS A 87 -5.73 5.86 3.00
C LYS A 87 -6.48 6.62 1.93
N TYR A 88 -6.84 5.93 0.86
CA TYR A 88 -7.75 6.43 -0.18
C TYR A 88 -9.18 6.01 0.13
N LYS A 89 -10.13 6.91 -0.11
CA LYS A 89 -11.55 6.62 -0.10
C LYS A 89 -12.21 7.17 -1.35
N TYR A 90 -12.75 6.29 -2.17
CA TYR A 90 -13.45 6.66 -3.39
C TYR A 90 -14.75 7.41 -3.09
N SER A 91 -14.99 8.45 -3.85
CA SER A 91 -16.31 9.08 -4.04
C SER A 91 -16.44 9.50 -5.50
N ALA A 92 -17.68 9.66 -5.97
CA ALA A 92 -17.90 10.23 -7.29
C ALA A 92 -17.24 11.61 -7.43
N PRO A 93 -16.88 12.04 -8.65
CA PRO A 93 -16.25 13.34 -8.87
C PRO A 93 -17.04 14.48 -8.22
N ASP A 94 -16.34 15.35 -7.52
CA ASP A 94 -16.91 16.60 -6.99
C ASP A 94 -17.09 17.65 -8.11
N SER A 95 -17.51 18.86 -7.74
CA SER A 95 -17.71 19.99 -8.69
C SER A 95 -16.42 20.42 -9.41
N ASN A 96 -15.25 20.03 -8.91
CA ASN A 96 -13.93 20.29 -9.52
C ASN A 96 -13.38 19.08 -10.29
N GLY A 97 -14.14 17.98 -10.34
CA GLY A 97 -13.72 16.74 -10.98
C GLY A 97 -12.78 15.87 -10.13
N VAL A 98 -12.61 16.18 -8.84
CA VAL A 98 -11.77 15.41 -7.93
C VAL A 98 -12.49 14.11 -7.54
N ILE A 99 -11.82 12.99 -7.74
CA ILE A 99 -12.35 11.64 -7.47
C ILE A 99 -11.78 11.12 -6.16
N GLY A 100 -12.66 10.90 -5.18
CA GLY A 100 -12.27 10.36 -3.88
C GLY A 100 -11.54 11.36 -3.00
N SER A 101 -11.07 10.88 -1.89
CA SER A 101 -10.30 11.65 -0.90
C SER A 101 -9.12 10.85 -0.35
N TRP A 102 -8.11 11.57 0.11
CA TRP A 102 -6.93 11.00 0.74
C TRP A 102 -6.83 11.42 2.20
N GLU A 103 -6.45 10.49 3.06
CA GLU A 103 -6.13 10.75 4.46
C GLU A 103 -4.68 10.34 4.70
N ASP A 104 -3.86 11.29 5.12
CA ASP A 104 -2.46 11.06 5.50
C ASP A 104 -2.41 10.51 6.92
N ARG A 105 -1.87 9.32 7.08
CA ARG A 105 -1.70 8.58 8.34
C ARG A 105 -0.24 8.32 8.67
N SER A 106 0.68 8.97 7.98
CA SER A 106 2.13 8.78 8.10
C SER A 106 2.65 8.97 9.52
N ASN A 107 2.07 9.90 10.28
CA ASN A 107 2.45 10.16 11.67
C ASN A 107 2.13 9.02 12.65
N ASN A 108 1.36 8.02 12.21
CA ASN A 108 1.00 6.87 13.03
C ASN A 108 1.84 5.62 12.69
N LEU A 109 2.76 5.72 11.71
CA LEU A 109 3.75 4.68 11.49
C LEU A 109 4.63 4.52 12.74
N PRO A 110 5.06 3.28 13.06
CA PRO A 110 6.02 3.06 14.13
C PRO A 110 7.30 3.87 13.93
N ASP A 111 7.87 4.44 15.00
CA ASP A 111 9.08 5.29 14.94
C ASP A 111 10.29 4.56 14.34
N ASP A 112 10.32 3.23 14.45
CA ASP A 112 11.39 2.35 13.94
C ASP A 112 11.03 1.71 12.59
N PHE A 113 9.93 2.13 11.94
CA PHE A 113 9.57 1.60 10.64
C PHE A 113 10.64 1.90 9.59
N ASN A 114 11.17 0.85 8.97
CA ASN A 114 12.24 0.93 7.98
C ASN A 114 11.97 -0.07 6.86
N SER A 115 12.22 0.32 5.62
CA SER A 115 12.05 -0.51 4.41
C SER A 115 13.35 -0.71 3.64
N GLN A 116 14.50 -0.45 4.24
CA GLN A 116 15.82 -0.55 3.59
C GLN A 116 15.87 0.15 2.21
N GLY A 117 15.34 1.38 2.15
CA GLY A 117 15.26 2.15 0.89
C GLY A 117 14.23 1.61 -0.10
N GLY A 118 13.25 0.83 0.38
CA GLY A 118 12.19 0.24 -0.42
C GLY A 118 12.49 -1.20 -0.89
N TYR A 119 13.54 -1.83 -0.39
CA TYR A 119 13.77 -3.26 -0.62
C TYR A 119 12.65 -4.09 0.02
N ASP A 120 12.37 -3.84 1.30
CA ASP A 120 11.31 -4.46 2.08
C ASP A 120 10.12 -3.50 2.14
N LEU A 121 9.10 -3.69 1.38
CA LEU A 121 7.91 -2.85 1.45
C LEU A 121 6.70 -3.59 0.92
N HIS A 122 5.68 -3.75 1.76
CA HIS A 122 4.38 -4.24 1.36
C HIS A 122 3.27 -3.67 2.24
N VAL A 123 2.05 -3.70 1.76
CA VAL A 123 0.81 -3.46 2.50
C VAL A 123 -0.23 -4.46 2.04
N ARG A 124 -1.03 -5.01 2.98
CA ARG A 124 -2.17 -5.89 2.70
C ARG A 124 -3.33 -5.55 3.62
N VAL A 125 -4.52 -5.44 3.04
CA VAL A 125 -5.77 -5.21 3.76
C VAL A 125 -6.44 -6.56 4.03
N SER A 126 -6.98 -6.74 5.23
CA SER A 126 -7.76 -7.93 5.54
C SER A 126 -8.95 -8.08 4.58
N PRO A 127 -9.17 -9.28 4.02
CA PRO A 127 -10.30 -9.49 3.12
C PRO A 127 -11.67 -9.25 3.76
N SER A 128 -11.75 -9.25 5.10
CA SER A 128 -12.99 -9.13 5.86
C SER A 128 -13.19 -7.79 6.56
N ASP A 129 -12.15 -6.95 6.68
CA ASP A 129 -12.21 -5.67 7.38
C ASP A 129 -11.26 -4.64 6.73
N GLU A 130 -11.83 -3.58 6.17
CA GLU A 130 -11.08 -2.49 5.53
C GLU A 130 -10.12 -1.74 6.47
N ASN A 131 -10.28 -1.87 7.78
CA ASN A 131 -9.43 -1.21 8.76
C ASN A 131 -8.40 -2.15 9.40
N PHE A 132 -8.48 -3.45 9.13
CA PHE A 132 -7.47 -4.38 9.60
C PHE A 132 -6.43 -4.59 8.48
N ILE A 133 -5.24 -4.05 8.69
CA ILE A 133 -4.18 -4.02 7.69
C ILE A 133 -2.89 -4.62 8.24
N TYR A 134 -2.13 -5.23 7.34
CA TYR A 134 -0.75 -5.65 7.57
C TYR A 134 0.17 -4.82 6.69
N PHE A 135 1.31 -4.47 7.21
CA PHE A 135 2.33 -3.76 6.44
C PHE A 135 3.72 -4.14 6.93
N GLY A 136 4.67 -4.16 6.04
CA GLY A 136 6.01 -4.61 6.32
C GLY A 136 7.07 -3.71 5.69
N GLY A 137 8.15 -3.71 6.36
CA GLY A 137 9.47 -3.24 6.00
C GLY A 137 10.44 -4.25 6.58
N THR A 138 11.45 -3.82 7.30
CA THR A 138 12.34 -4.70 8.08
C THR A 138 11.54 -5.52 9.10
N ASN A 139 10.56 -4.92 9.74
CA ASN A 139 9.63 -5.61 10.64
C ASN A 139 8.23 -5.73 10.01
N LEU A 140 7.49 -6.74 10.46
CA LEU A 140 6.08 -6.93 10.12
C LEU A 140 5.20 -6.31 11.20
N TYR A 141 4.23 -5.51 10.78
CA TYR A 141 3.25 -4.86 11.65
C TYR A 141 1.84 -5.17 11.20
N TYR A 142 0.88 -5.00 12.10
CA TYR A 142 -0.54 -4.91 11.78
C TYR A 142 -1.20 -3.75 12.53
N SER A 143 -2.26 -3.21 11.97
CA SER A 143 -3.12 -2.23 12.61
C SER A 143 -4.57 -2.69 12.54
N THR A 144 -5.35 -2.43 13.59
CA THR A 144 -6.76 -2.81 13.69
C THR A 144 -7.72 -1.65 13.42
N ASP A 145 -7.19 -0.46 13.13
CA ASP A 145 -7.97 0.74 12.81
C ASP A 145 -7.52 1.43 11.50
N GLY A 146 -6.75 0.70 10.68
CA GLY A 146 -6.21 1.19 9.42
C GLY A 146 -5.16 2.29 9.60
N MET A 147 -4.38 2.25 10.65
CA MET A 147 -3.38 3.28 10.98
C MET A 147 -4.00 4.65 11.32
N LYS A 148 -5.23 4.68 11.82
CA LYS A 148 -5.85 5.92 12.27
C LYS A 148 -5.21 6.42 13.56
N THR A 149 -4.72 5.51 14.39
CA THR A 149 -3.96 5.78 15.61
C THR A 149 -2.74 4.87 15.69
N SER A 150 -1.69 5.31 16.39
CA SER A 150 -0.49 4.49 16.63
C SER A 150 -0.74 3.43 17.73
N GLU A 151 -1.66 3.68 18.65
CA GLU A 151 -1.97 2.79 19.78
C GLU A 151 -2.57 1.45 19.37
N LEU A 152 -3.17 1.37 18.18
CA LEU A 152 -3.76 0.15 17.62
C LEU A 152 -2.89 -0.49 16.53
N THR A 153 -1.58 -0.17 16.55
CA THR A 153 -0.57 -0.74 15.66
C THR A 153 0.43 -1.56 16.47
N PHE A 154 0.69 -2.79 16.03
CA PHE A 154 1.48 -3.76 16.76
C PHE A 154 2.49 -4.45 15.84
N GLN A 155 3.70 -4.67 16.36
CA GLN A 155 4.68 -5.51 15.69
C GLN A 155 4.28 -6.98 15.81
N LEU A 156 4.27 -7.69 14.68
CA LEU A 156 3.95 -9.11 14.59
C LEU A 156 5.19 -9.99 14.38
N GLY A 157 6.21 -9.46 13.71
CA GLY A 157 7.42 -10.22 13.36
C GLY A 157 8.61 -9.34 13.07
N GLY A 158 9.76 -9.94 12.81
CA GLY A 158 11.01 -9.27 12.52
C GLY A 158 11.93 -9.15 13.75
N TYR A 159 12.68 -8.07 13.88
CA TYR A 159 13.61 -7.89 15.00
C TYR A 159 12.91 -8.02 16.35
N GLY A 160 13.53 -8.81 17.25
CA GLY A 160 12.97 -9.11 18.57
C GLY A 160 12.05 -10.34 18.62
N HIS A 161 11.65 -10.88 17.48
CA HIS A 161 10.86 -12.10 17.36
C HIS A 161 11.74 -13.30 17.02
N LYS A 162 11.83 -14.26 17.93
CA LYS A 162 12.78 -15.39 17.85
C LYS A 162 12.58 -16.27 16.62
N ASP A 163 11.34 -16.48 16.21
CA ASP A 163 10.97 -17.45 15.19
C ASP A 163 10.45 -16.75 13.90
N HIS A 164 10.74 -15.47 13.73
CA HIS A 164 10.33 -14.71 12.57
C HIS A 164 11.47 -13.79 12.09
N HIS A 165 11.98 -14.05 10.90
CA HIS A 165 13.09 -13.27 10.33
C HIS A 165 12.63 -11.84 9.98
N PRO A 166 13.50 -10.80 10.10
CA PRO A 166 13.24 -9.49 9.52
C PRO A 166 13.23 -9.53 7.98
N ASP A 167 13.07 -8.35 7.37
CA ASP A 167 13.08 -8.09 5.92
C ASP A 167 11.87 -8.75 5.22
N GLN A 168 10.73 -8.06 5.34
CA GLN A 168 9.43 -8.57 4.92
C GLN A 168 9.14 -8.26 3.46
N HIS A 169 8.66 -9.24 2.70
CA HIS A 169 8.37 -9.09 1.28
C HIS A 169 6.88 -9.12 0.97
N ASP A 170 6.11 -9.96 1.66
CA ASP A 170 4.67 -10.06 1.47
C ASP A 170 3.99 -10.82 2.60
N VAL A 171 2.65 -10.67 2.69
CA VAL A 171 1.80 -11.52 3.50
C VAL A 171 0.63 -12.04 2.68
N LEU A 172 0.24 -13.28 2.92
CA LEU A 172 -0.96 -13.90 2.38
C LEU A 172 -2.01 -14.03 3.48
N LEU A 173 -3.18 -13.50 3.22
CA LEU A 173 -4.33 -13.53 4.13
C LEU A 173 -5.41 -14.47 3.60
N TYR A 174 -6.07 -15.19 4.49
CA TYR A 174 -7.17 -16.07 4.14
C TYR A 174 -8.50 -15.42 4.46
N LYS A 175 -9.38 -15.35 3.47
CA LYS A 175 -10.71 -14.76 3.62
C LYS A 175 -11.58 -15.49 4.67
N ASP A 176 -11.50 -16.80 4.69
CA ASP A 176 -12.31 -17.64 5.58
C ASP A 176 -11.61 -17.99 6.91
N GLU A 177 -10.35 -17.60 7.05
CA GLU A 177 -9.52 -17.82 8.23
C GLU A 177 -8.79 -16.51 8.60
N PRO A 178 -9.49 -15.47 9.09
CA PRO A 178 -8.91 -14.13 9.25
C PRO A 178 -7.74 -14.04 10.26
N ASN A 179 -7.59 -15.05 11.10
CA ASN A 179 -6.47 -15.16 12.05
C ASN A 179 -5.26 -15.93 11.48
N LYS A 180 -5.35 -16.40 10.23
CA LYS A 180 -4.28 -17.14 9.58
C LYS A 180 -3.56 -16.27 8.58
N VAL A 181 -2.31 -16.02 8.86
CA VAL A 181 -1.42 -15.20 8.06
C VAL A 181 -0.19 -16.01 7.71
N PHE A 182 0.23 -15.97 6.45
CA PHE A 182 1.57 -16.39 6.06
C PHE A 182 2.37 -15.16 5.69
N SER A 183 3.59 -15.06 6.20
CA SER A 183 4.51 -14.01 5.78
C SER A 183 5.71 -14.60 5.03
N ALA A 184 6.15 -13.88 4.02
CA ALA A 184 7.39 -14.13 3.30
C ALA A 184 8.44 -13.10 3.74
N SER A 185 9.59 -13.58 4.16
CA SER A 185 10.74 -12.77 4.56
C SER A 185 12.03 -13.34 4.00
N ASP A 186 13.17 -12.67 4.18
CA ASP A 186 14.49 -13.22 3.82
C ASP A 186 14.81 -14.54 4.55
N GLY A 187 14.13 -14.83 5.65
CA GLY A 187 14.23 -16.09 6.39
C GLY A 187 13.37 -17.23 5.85
N GLY A 188 12.50 -16.98 4.88
CA GLY A 188 11.58 -17.96 4.30
C GLY A 188 10.11 -17.64 4.56
N LEU A 189 9.29 -18.69 4.75
CA LEU A 189 7.86 -18.58 5.02
C LEU A 189 7.55 -18.86 6.48
N HIS A 190 6.70 -18.05 7.08
CA HIS A 190 6.27 -18.12 8.48
C HIS A 190 4.76 -18.18 8.61
#